data_f3589d1c2207c2f913202e37437b5ef6
#
_entry.id   f3589d1c2207c2f913202e37437b5ef6
#
_cell.length_a   1.000
_cell.length_b   1.000
_cell.length_c   1.000
_cell.angle_alpha   90.00
_cell.angle_beta   90.00
_cell.angle_gamma   90.00
#
_symmetry.space_group_name_H-M   'P 1'
#
loop_
_entity.id
_entity.type
_entity.pdbx_description
1 polymer ?
#
loop_
_entity_poly.entity_id
_entity_poly.type
_entity_poly.pdbx_seq_one_letter_code
_entity_poly.pdbx_strand_id
1 'polypeptide(L)'
;MRVLFTGAQGTGKTTIITSLPDTITKIQGITRSVVQKNGFQFNDGATDESQRAIFDTKKKALEENDEFVSERSLIDVLAYTWYQSQYGKCSAEEFARQYSETLNFIKSHPDDVYMYFPIEFELVADGTRSLDSQYQKEIDKCIKTLLDTFHVKYITMTGSVENRLKILKNVVNF
;
A
#
# COMPACT_ATOMS: atom_id res chain seq x y z
N MET A 1 -7.98 -6.17 -15.60
CA MET A 1 -6.86 -5.22 -15.39
C MET A 1 -6.64 -5.03 -13.89
N ARG A 2 -5.40 -5.06 -13.45
CA ARG A 2 -4.99 -5.00 -12.04
C ARG A 2 -4.33 -3.66 -11.77
N VAL A 3 -4.90 -2.85 -10.88
CA VAL A 3 -4.40 -1.51 -10.52
C VAL A 3 -4.07 -1.48 -9.03
N LEU A 4 -2.85 -1.08 -8.71
CA LEU A 4 -2.33 -1.05 -7.34
C LEU A 4 -1.99 0.39 -6.95
N PHE A 5 -2.72 0.94 -5.99
CA PHE A 5 -2.35 2.21 -5.39
C PHE A 5 -1.18 1.99 -4.44
N THR A 6 -0.23 2.90 -4.45
CA THR A 6 0.92 2.89 -3.54
C THR A 6 1.19 4.30 -3.01
N GLY A 7 1.68 4.42 -1.79
CA GLY A 7 1.97 5.70 -1.13
C GLY A 7 1.73 5.64 0.36
N ALA A 8 2.31 6.57 1.11
CA ALA A 8 2.20 6.65 2.57
C ALA A 8 0.75 6.86 3.04
N GLN A 9 0.51 6.73 4.35
CA GLN A 9 -0.81 7.04 4.93
C GLN A 9 -1.18 8.51 4.69
N GLY A 10 -2.49 8.80 4.65
CA GLY A 10 -3.00 10.17 4.52
C GLY A 10 -2.85 10.81 3.14
N THR A 11 -2.48 10.06 2.09
CA THR A 11 -2.29 10.59 0.73
C THR A 11 -3.54 10.55 -0.15
N GLY A 12 -4.71 10.16 0.40
CA GLY A 12 -5.99 10.19 -0.31
C GLY A 12 -6.35 8.91 -1.08
N LYS A 13 -5.59 7.81 -0.95
CA LYS A 13 -5.90 6.53 -1.62
C LYS A 13 -7.30 5.99 -1.30
N THR A 14 -7.66 5.99 -0.02
CA THR A 14 -8.98 5.53 0.44
C THR A 14 -10.10 6.36 -0.18
N THR A 15 -9.93 7.68 -0.26
CA THR A 15 -10.92 8.57 -0.88
C THR A 15 -11.15 8.22 -2.35
N ILE A 16 -10.11 7.94 -3.09
CA ILE A 16 -10.23 7.58 -4.51
C ILE A 16 -10.89 6.21 -4.68
N ILE A 17 -10.44 5.18 -3.95
CA ILE A 17 -11.00 3.82 -4.13
C ILE A 17 -12.47 3.74 -3.71
N THR A 18 -12.87 4.47 -2.66
CA THR A 18 -14.28 4.51 -2.24
C THR A 18 -15.18 5.27 -3.21
N SER A 19 -14.63 6.17 -4.03
CA SER A 19 -15.35 6.90 -5.06
C SER A 19 -15.59 6.09 -6.35
N LEU A 20 -14.99 4.90 -6.47
CA LEU A 20 -15.17 4.05 -7.64
C LEU A 20 -16.55 3.36 -7.63
N PRO A 21 -17.12 3.08 -8.82
CA PRO A 21 -18.36 2.31 -8.93
C PRO A 21 -18.28 0.93 -8.26
N ASP A 22 -19.41 0.39 -7.82
CA ASP A 22 -19.47 -0.94 -7.21
C ASP A 22 -19.26 -2.09 -8.21
N THR A 23 -19.27 -1.78 -9.50
CA THR A 23 -18.91 -2.73 -10.57
C THR A 23 -17.44 -3.08 -10.59
N ILE A 24 -16.59 -2.28 -9.90
CA ILE A 24 -15.16 -2.52 -9.80
C ILE A 24 -14.84 -3.32 -8.53
N THR A 25 -14.13 -4.44 -8.68
CA THR A 25 -13.58 -5.18 -7.53
C THR A 25 -12.56 -4.31 -6.79
N LYS A 26 -12.85 -4.04 -5.50
CA LYS A 26 -12.02 -3.19 -4.63
C LYS A 26 -11.33 -4.03 -3.57
N ILE A 27 -10.00 -4.03 -3.53
CA ILE A 27 -9.21 -4.66 -2.47
C ILE A 27 -8.76 -3.58 -1.51
N GLN A 28 -9.49 -3.40 -0.39
CA GLN A 28 -9.27 -2.33 0.58
C GLN A 28 -9.44 -2.79 2.03
N GLY A 29 -8.92 -2.03 2.99
CA GLY A 29 -9.13 -2.25 4.41
C GLY A 29 -8.42 -3.47 5.02
N ILE A 30 -7.55 -4.17 4.28
CA ILE A 30 -6.90 -5.42 4.71
C ILE A 30 -6.13 -5.22 6.01
N THR A 31 -5.25 -4.23 6.08
CA THR A 31 -4.45 -3.96 7.29
C THR A 31 -5.34 -3.80 8.52
N ARG A 32 -6.39 -2.99 8.40
CA ARG A 32 -7.32 -2.74 9.51
C ARG A 32 -8.05 -4.01 9.92
N SER A 33 -8.53 -4.79 8.96
CA SER A 33 -9.22 -6.06 9.20
C SER A 33 -8.32 -7.09 9.89
N VAL A 34 -7.09 -7.25 9.43
CA VAL A 34 -6.11 -8.18 10.02
C VAL A 34 -5.77 -7.78 11.45
N VAL A 35 -5.50 -6.50 11.68
CA VAL A 35 -5.17 -5.98 13.02
C VAL A 35 -6.33 -6.20 14.00
N GLN A 36 -7.55 -5.86 13.61
CA GLN A 36 -8.75 -6.03 14.45
C GLN A 36 -9.05 -7.51 14.74
N LYS A 37 -8.98 -8.36 13.71
CA LYS A 37 -9.31 -9.79 13.84
C LYS A 37 -8.34 -10.54 14.74
N ASN A 38 -7.05 -10.17 14.73
CA ASN A 38 -6.01 -10.86 15.49
C ASN A 38 -5.64 -10.14 16.81
N GLY A 39 -6.27 -8.99 17.11
CA GLY A 39 -5.94 -8.22 18.31
C GLY A 39 -4.56 -7.57 18.28
N PHE A 40 -3.99 -7.36 17.08
CA PHE A 40 -2.71 -6.66 16.93
C PHE A 40 -2.86 -5.17 17.23
N GLN A 41 -1.74 -4.50 17.46
CA GLN A 41 -1.67 -3.06 17.62
C GLN A 41 -1.18 -2.40 16.33
N PHE A 42 -1.67 -1.18 16.07
CA PHE A 42 -1.20 -0.37 14.95
C PHE A 42 0.16 0.30 15.27
N ASN A 43 0.89 0.64 14.22
CA ASN A 43 2.11 1.46 14.27
C ASN A 43 3.16 0.93 15.26
N ASP A 44 3.21 1.50 16.47
CA ASP A 44 4.23 1.19 17.46
C ASP A 44 4.16 -0.24 18.03
N GLY A 45 3.04 -0.91 17.86
CA GLY A 45 2.84 -2.31 18.22
C GLY A 45 3.14 -3.29 17.10
N ALA A 46 3.82 -2.87 16.02
CA ALA A 46 4.18 -3.78 14.93
C ALA A 46 5.16 -4.87 15.40
N THR A 47 4.92 -6.10 14.96
CA THR A 47 5.74 -7.30 15.21
C THR A 47 5.89 -8.08 13.92
N ASP A 48 6.84 -9.02 13.86
CA ASP A 48 6.98 -9.94 12.73
C ASP A 48 5.66 -10.67 12.42
N GLU A 49 4.96 -11.12 13.46
CA GLU A 49 3.68 -11.82 13.31
C GLU A 49 2.62 -10.93 12.65
N SER A 50 2.47 -9.68 13.13
CA SER A 50 1.48 -8.75 12.58
C SER A 50 1.82 -8.35 11.14
N GLN A 51 3.09 -8.06 10.84
CA GLN A 51 3.51 -7.69 9.49
C GLN A 51 3.40 -8.86 8.52
N ARG A 52 3.72 -10.07 8.95
CA ARG A 52 3.53 -11.30 8.18
C ARG A 52 2.06 -11.53 7.86
N ALA A 53 1.19 -11.46 8.85
CA ALA A 53 -0.25 -11.66 8.66
C ALA A 53 -0.86 -10.65 7.68
N ILE A 54 -0.44 -9.37 7.77
CA ILE A 54 -0.88 -8.32 6.85
C ILE A 54 -0.37 -8.61 5.43
N PHE A 55 0.91 -8.95 5.28
CA PHE A 55 1.54 -9.22 3.99
C PHE A 55 0.91 -10.42 3.30
N ASP A 56 0.79 -11.55 4.00
CA ASP A 56 0.26 -12.79 3.44
C ASP A 56 -1.21 -12.65 3.05
N THR A 57 -2.02 -11.96 3.89
CA THR A 57 -3.42 -11.67 3.55
C THR A 57 -3.52 -10.76 2.32
N LYS A 58 -2.66 -9.75 2.23
CA LYS A 58 -2.62 -8.84 1.08
C LYS A 58 -2.23 -9.57 -0.19
N LYS A 59 -1.14 -10.34 -0.13
CA LYS A 59 -0.65 -11.13 -1.26
C LYS A 59 -1.73 -12.07 -1.78
N LYS A 60 -2.35 -12.85 -0.88
CA LYS A 60 -3.45 -13.74 -1.22
C LYS A 60 -4.59 -13.01 -1.92
N ALA A 61 -5.05 -11.87 -1.40
CA ALA A 61 -6.12 -11.11 -2.01
C ALA A 61 -5.77 -10.59 -3.41
N LEU A 62 -4.50 -10.25 -3.67
CA LEU A 62 -4.02 -9.83 -4.98
C LEU A 62 -3.90 -11.01 -5.97
N GLU A 63 -3.57 -12.22 -5.48
CA GLU A 63 -3.43 -13.42 -6.31
C GLU A 63 -4.77 -14.08 -6.66
N GLU A 64 -5.79 -13.94 -5.80
CA GLU A 64 -7.13 -14.53 -6.01
C GLU A 64 -8.03 -13.72 -6.94
N ASN A 65 -7.59 -12.53 -7.40
CA ASN A 65 -8.39 -11.66 -8.24
C ASN A 65 -7.65 -11.28 -9.53
N ASP A 66 -8.30 -11.46 -10.68
CA ASP A 66 -7.74 -11.15 -12.00
C ASP A 66 -7.94 -9.68 -12.39
N GLU A 67 -9.01 -9.06 -11.89
CA GLU A 67 -9.33 -7.65 -12.18
C GLU A 67 -9.74 -6.93 -10.89
N PHE A 68 -9.02 -5.86 -10.55
CA PHE A 68 -9.28 -5.10 -9.33
C PHE A 68 -8.59 -3.73 -9.31
N VAL A 69 -9.06 -2.89 -8.39
CA VAL A 69 -8.29 -1.75 -7.88
C VAL A 69 -7.96 -2.01 -6.41
N SER A 70 -6.68 -1.94 -6.05
CA SER A 70 -6.21 -2.19 -4.70
C SER A 70 -5.75 -0.93 -4.00
N GLU A 71 -6.22 -0.69 -2.77
CA GLU A 71 -5.87 0.48 -1.95
C GLU A 71 -4.36 0.57 -1.63
N ARG A 72 -3.67 -0.56 -1.55
CA ARG A 72 -2.22 -0.68 -1.32
C ARG A 72 -1.65 -1.80 -2.18
N SER A 73 -0.36 -1.72 -2.42
CA SER A 73 0.44 -2.78 -3.04
C SER A 73 1.22 -3.59 -1.98
N LEU A 74 1.93 -4.64 -2.40
CA LEU A 74 2.90 -5.31 -1.51
C LEU A 74 4.09 -4.41 -1.18
N ILE A 75 4.43 -3.47 -2.06
CA ILE A 75 5.49 -2.48 -1.83
C ILE A 75 5.17 -1.62 -0.60
N ASP A 76 3.90 -1.24 -0.43
CA ASP A 76 3.48 -0.49 0.77
C ASP A 76 3.72 -1.31 2.04
N VAL A 77 3.26 -2.57 2.07
CA VAL A 77 3.44 -3.42 3.27
C VAL A 77 4.91 -3.64 3.57
N LEU A 78 5.70 -3.95 2.54
CA LEU A 78 7.16 -4.10 2.67
C LEU A 78 7.83 -2.83 3.20
N ALA A 79 7.40 -1.63 2.75
CA ALA A 79 7.96 -0.36 3.21
C ALA A 79 7.71 -0.14 4.72
N TYR A 80 6.53 -0.50 5.21
CA TYR A 80 6.25 -0.46 6.65
C TYR A 80 7.10 -1.47 7.42
N THR A 81 7.23 -2.71 6.94
CA THR A 81 8.10 -3.73 7.56
C THR A 81 9.55 -3.27 7.56
N TRP A 82 10.04 -2.68 6.47
CA TRP A 82 11.39 -2.13 6.39
C TRP A 82 11.61 -1.02 7.42
N TYR A 83 10.70 -0.05 7.48
CA TYR A 83 10.76 1.00 8.50
C TYR A 83 10.82 0.41 9.91
N GLN A 84 9.92 -0.51 10.24
CA GLN A 84 9.88 -1.14 11.57
C GLN A 84 11.14 -1.94 11.89
N SER A 85 11.78 -2.57 10.89
CA SER A 85 13.02 -3.30 11.10
C SER A 85 14.20 -2.40 11.49
N GLN A 86 14.21 -1.14 11.04
CA GLN A 86 15.24 -0.17 11.42
C GLN A 86 15.17 0.21 12.90
N TYR A 87 14.02 0.01 13.54
CA TYR A 87 13.79 0.27 14.96
C TYR A 87 13.73 -1.02 15.81
N GLY A 88 14.15 -2.15 15.24
CA GLY A 88 14.18 -3.43 15.95
C GLY A 88 12.81 -4.04 16.30
N LYS A 89 11.73 -3.55 15.66
CA LYS A 89 10.36 -4.05 15.88
C LYS A 89 10.01 -5.21 14.95
N CYS A 90 10.67 -5.30 13.82
CA CYS A 90 10.61 -6.44 12.91
C CYS A 90 12.02 -6.97 12.66
N SER A 91 12.13 -8.27 12.41
CA SER A 91 13.41 -8.92 12.13
C SER A 91 13.87 -8.63 10.69
N ALA A 92 15.20 -8.73 10.48
CA ALA A 92 15.79 -8.68 9.15
C ALA A 92 15.33 -9.87 8.27
N GLU A 93 15.05 -11.01 8.88
CA GLU A 93 14.55 -12.22 8.22
C GLU A 93 13.16 -12.00 7.65
N GLU A 94 12.24 -11.39 8.42
CA GLU A 94 10.90 -11.09 7.92
C GLU A 94 10.92 -10.05 6.81
N PHE A 95 11.75 -9.01 6.95
CA PHE A 95 11.97 -8.06 5.86
C PHE A 95 12.50 -8.74 4.59
N ALA A 96 13.53 -9.59 4.71
CA ALA A 96 14.12 -10.28 3.57
C ALA A 96 13.12 -11.23 2.88
N ARG A 97 12.28 -11.91 3.66
CA ARG A 97 11.19 -12.74 3.13
C ARG A 97 10.22 -11.92 2.29
N GLN A 98 9.67 -10.86 2.87
CA GLN A 98 8.72 -9.99 2.17
C GLN A 98 9.33 -9.33 0.95
N TYR A 99 10.60 -8.92 1.03
CA TYR A 99 11.34 -8.36 -0.11
C TYR A 99 11.41 -9.34 -1.28
N SER A 100 11.83 -10.56 -1.02
CA SER A 100 11.93 -11.61 -2.03
C SER A 100 10.58 -11.94 -2.65
N GLU A 101 9.54 -12.08 -1.83
CA GLU A 101 8.18 -12.37 -2.30
C GLU A 101 7.57 -11.21 -3.10
N THR A 102 7.82 -9.97 -2.68
CA THR A 102 7.37 -8.77 -3.43
C THR A 102 8.05 -8.70 -4.80
N LEU A 103 9.36 -8.95 -4.87
CA LEU A 103 10.08 -8.97 -6.14
C LEU A 103 9.58 -10.07 -7.09
N ASN A 104 9.31 -11.27 -6.55
CA ASN A 104 8.75 -12.36 -7.32
C ASN A 104 7.32 -12.04 -7.82
N PHE A 105 6.50 -11.42 -6.97
CA PHE A 105 5.15 -10.99 -7.33
C PHE A 105 5.19 -9.97 -8.49
N ILE A 106 6.05 -8.96 -8.41
CA ILE A 106 6.20 -7.95 -9.48
C ILE A 106 6.63 -8.61 -10.80
N LYS A 107 7.60 -9.52 -10.76
CA LYS A 107 8.08 -10.24 -11.95
C LYS A 107 7.02 -11.13 -12.59
N SER A 108 6.15 -11.73 -11.79
CA SER A 108 5.06 -12.60 -12.29
C SER A 108 3.84 -11.83 -12.78
N HIS A 109 3.75 -10.53 -12.51
CA HIS A 109 2.64 -9.66 -12.92
C HIS A 109 3.16 -8.38 -13.62
N PRO A 110 3.82 -8.52 -14.78
CA PRO A 110 4.48 -7.39 -15.45
C PRO A 110 3.50 -6.34 -15.97
N ASP A 111 2.22 -6.70 -16.15
CA ASP A 111 1.16 -5.83 -16.65
C ASP A 111 0.39 -5.11 -15.53
N ASP A 112 0.76 -5.31 -14.26
CA ASP A 112 0.17 -4.60 -13.14
C ASP A 112 0.46 -3.09 -13.24
N VAL A 113 -0.58 -2.28 -13.08
CA VAL A 113 -0.47 -0.82 -13.13
C VAL A 113 -0.32 -0.27 -11.71
N TYR A 114 0.81 0.35 -11.44
CA TYR A 114 1.07 1.03 -10.17
C TYR A 114 0.71 2.51 -10.27
N MET A 115 -0.02 3.01 -9.27
CA MET A 115 -0.39 4.41 -9.15
C MET A 115 0.13 4.96 -7.82
N TYR A 116 1.12 5.84 -7.89
CA TYR A 116 1.78 6.42 -6.73
C TYR A 116 1.07 7.70 -6.28
N PHE A 117 0.73 7.76 -5.01
CA PHE A 117 0.08 8.88 -4.33
C PHE A 117 1.09 9.64 -3.48
N PRO A 118 1.63 10.77 -3.94
CA PRO A 118 2.58 11.56 -3.17
C PRO A 118 1.91 12.24 -1.97
N ILE A 119 2.73 12.70 -1.03
CA ILE A 119 2.29 13.54 0.08
C ILE A 119 2.00 14.93 -0.47
N GLU A 120 0.71 15.31 -0.55
CA GLU A 120 0.26 16.63 -1.00
C GLU A 120 -0.63 17.32 0.05
N PHE A 121 -1.07 16.59 1.07
CA PHE A 121 -2.02 17.10 2.06
C PHE A 121 -1.47 16.90 3.48
N GLU A 122 -1.91 17.77 4.38
CA GLU A 122 -1.67 17.58 5.81
C GLU A 122 -2.41 16.35 6.32
N LEU A 123 -1.83 15.69 7.35
CA LEU A 123 -2.45 14.54 7.97
C LEU A 123 -3.71 14.95 8.74
N VAL A 124 -4.80 14.25 8.47
CA VAL A 124 -6.07 14.40 9.20
C VAL A 124 -6.29 13.19 10.10
N ALA A 125 -6.70 13.44 11.34
CA ALA A 125 -7.00 12.38 12.30
C ALA A 125 -8.17 11.50 11.82
N ASP A 126 -7.95 10.19 11.75
CA ASP A 126 -8.99 9.19 11.45
C ASP A 126 -9.14 8.16 12.58
N GLY A 127 -8.53 8.43 13.75
CA GLY A 127 -8.57 7.59 14.94
C GLY A 127 -7.67 6.35 14.91
N THR A 128 -7.00 6.05 13.80
CA THR A 128 -6.17 4.85 13.66
C THR A 128 -4.77 5.12 13.13
N ARG A 129 -4.56 6.26 12.45
CA ARG A 129 -3.28 6.62 11.82
C ARG A 129 -2.45 7.49 12.74
N SER A 130 -1.13 7.29 12.69
CA SER A 130 -0.21 8.26 13.26
C SER A 130 -0.38 9.62 12.57
N LEU A 131 -0.47 10.68 13.37
CA LEU A 131 -0.42 12.08 12.91
C LEU A 131 1.02 12.59 12.78
N ASP A 132 2.01 11.74 12.97
CA ASP A 132 3.40 12.08 12.82
C ASP A 132 3.75 12.26 11.35
N SER A 133 3.96 13.52 10.95
CA SER A 133 4.34 13.88 9.58
C SER A 133 5.75 13.39 9.23
N GLN A 134 6.64 13.24 10.20
CA GLN A 134 7.97 12.68 9.98
C GLN A 134 7.86 11.18 9.65
N TYR A 135 7.09 10.44 10.41
CA TYR A 135 6.78 9.03 10.11
C TYR A 135 6.20 8.85 8.71
N GLN A 136 5.25 9.71 8.32
CA GLN A 136 4.67 9.67 6.96
C GLN A 136 5.75 9.86 5.88
N LYS A 137 6.65 10.83 6.06
CA LYS A 137 7.75 11.12 5.12
C LYS A 137 8.74 9.97 5.03
N GLU A 138 9.07 9.34 6.14
CA GLU A 138 9.99 8.19 6.14
C GLU A 138 9.37 6.97 5.44
N ILE A 139 8.09 6.70 5.67
CA ILE A 139 7.37 5.66 4.92
C ILE A 139 7.33 5.97 3.42
N ASP A 140 7.04 7.21 3.04
CA ASP A 140 7.04 7.64 1.63
C ASP A 140 8.42 7.44 0.98
N LYS A 141 9.49 7.79 1.69
CA LYS A 141 10.86 7.57 1.26
C LYS A 141 11.16 6.07 1.06
N CYS A 142 10.75 5.22 1.99
CA CYS A 142 10.88 3.76 1.84
C CYS A 142 10.15 3.25 0.60
N ILE A 143 8.90 3.69 0.37
CA ILE A 143 8.11 3.30 -0.80
C ILE A 143 8.81 3.72 -2.10
N LYS A 144 9.25 4.97 -2.21
CA LYS A 144 9.95 5.47 -3.41
C LYS A 144 11.24 4.70 -3.68
N THR A 145 12.02 4.45 -2.63
CA THR A 145 13.25 3.66 -2.75
C THR A 145 12.95 2.24 -3.27
N LEU A 146 11.88 1.59 -2.79
CA LEU A 146 11.50 0.26 -3.25
C LEU A 146 10.97 0.27 -4.70
N LEU A 147 10.16 1.27 -5.08
CA LEU A 147 9.71 1.44 -6.46
C LEU A 147 10.90 1.55 -7.43
N ASP A 148 11.89 2.37 -7.06
CA ASP A 148 13.11 2.55 -7.85
C ASP A 148 13.96 1.27 -7.88
N THR A 149 14.15 0.61 -6.74
CA THR A 149 14.95 -0.61 -6.61
C THR A 149 14.37 -1.77 -7.43
N PHE A 150 13.04 -1.90 -7.45
CA PHE A 150 12.34 -2.91 -8.23
C PHE A 150 12.09 -2.49 -9.69
N HIS A 151 12.53 -1.29 -10.08
CA HIS A 151 12.30 -0.72 -11.41
C HIS A 151 10.83 -0.69 -11.82
N VAL A 152 9.94 -0.45 -10.85
CA VAL A 152 8.49 -0.38 -11.07
C VAL A 152 8.14 0.95 -11.73
N LYS A 153 7.52 0.88 -12.91
CA LYS A 153 6.93 2.06 -13.54
C LYS A 153 5.60 2.39 -12.85
N TYR A 154 5.39 3.66 -12.58
CA TYR A 154 4.15 4.12 -11.93
C TYR A 154 3.62 5.42 -12.53
N ILE A 155 2.32 5.64 -12.36
CA ILE A 155 1.63 6.87 -12.69
C ILE A 155 1.47 7.66 -11.41
N THR A 156 1.87 8.95 -11.42
CA THR A 156 1.75 9.81 -10.23
C THR A 156 0.33 10.38 -10.13
N MET A 157 -0.29 10.21 -8.97
CA MET A 157 -1.65 10.65 -8.66
C MET A 157 -1.64 11.96 -7.89
N THR A 158 -1.69 13.10 -8.60
CA THR A 158 -1.59 14.44 -8.01
C THR A 158 -2.87 15.24 -8.12
N GLY A 159 -2.99 16.29 -7.29
CA GLY A 159 -4.05 17.29 -7.33
C GLY A 159 -5.35 16.87 -6.63
N SER A 160 -6.45 17.48 -7.04
CA SER A 160 -7.78 17.26 -6.45
C SER A 160 -8.29 15.83 -6.67
N VAL A 161 -9.30 15.44 -5.90
CA VAL A 161 -10.01 14.15 -6.08
C VAL A 161 -10.51 14.01 -7.52
N GLU A 162 -11.08 15.07 -8.09
CA GLU A 162 -11.57 15.07 -9.47
C GLU A 162 -10.44 14.82 -10.48
N ASN A 163 -9.30 15.49 -10.32
CA ASN A 163 -8.14 15.29 -11.18
C ASN A 163 -7.60 13.85 -11.09
N ARG A 164 -7.48 13.32 -9.88
CA ARG A 164 -7.04 11.93 -9.65
C ARG A 164 -7.99 10.90 -10.25
N LEU A 165 -9.31 11.12 -10.14
CA LEU A 165 -10.30 10.26 -10.79
C LEU A 165 -10.20 10.35 -12.32
N LYS A 166 -9.90 11.53 -12.89
CA LYS A 166 -9.66 11.68 -14.32
C LYS A 166 -8.41 10.92 -14.78
N ILE A 167 -7.32 11.00 -14.01
CA ILE A 167 -6.10 10.22 -14.29
C ILE A 167 -6.43 8.72 -14.27
N LEU A 168 -7.13 8.26 -13.24
CA LEU A 168 -7.51 6.85 -13.10
C LEU A 168 -8.40 6.36 -14.25
N LYS A 169 -9.37 7.17 -14.71
CA LYS A 169 -10.25 6.85 -15.85
C LYS A 169 -9.49 6.65 -17.17
N ASN A 170 -8.34 7.27 -17.34
CA ASN A 170 -7.50 7.04 -18.52
C ASN A 170 -6.81 5.66 -18.51
N VAL A 171 -6.81 4.99 -17.38
CA VAL A 171 -6.15 3.70 -17.15
C VAL A 171 -7.18 2.58 -16.99
N VAL A 172 -8.25 2.85 -16.28
CA VAL A 172 -9.33 1.90 -15.97
C VAL A 172 -10.58 2.33 -16.72
N ASN A 173 -11.08 1.47 -17.60
CA ASN A 173 -12.36 1.69 -18.27
C ASN A 173 -13.52 1.41 -17.30
N PHE A 174 -14.16 2.46 -16.79
CA PHE A 174 -15.43 2.39 -16.03
C PHE A 174 -16.32 3.60 -16.28
#